data_34f61dcefe8f264c5a938ecee30e0f6b
#
_entry.id   34f61dcefe8f264c5a938ecee30e0f6b
#
_cell.length_a   1.000
_cell.length_b   1.000
_cell.length_c   1.000
_cell.angle_alpha   90.00
_cell.angle_beta   90.00
_cell.angle_gamma   90.00
#
_symmetry.space_group_name_H-M   'P 1'
#
loop_
_entity.id
_entity.type
_entity.pdbx_description
1 polymer ?
#
loop_
_entity_poly.entity_id
_entity_poly.type
_entity_poly.pdbx_seq_one_letter_code
_entity_poly.pdbx_strand_id
1 'polypeptide(L)'
;KTLAKWQAYIEEYTKRLNEQARKQQDKKEGVTISTLHAVKGLEYDIVYILNVNEGSIPYRKAVLAEAVEEERRLFYVGMTRAKKKLVLAYVKRQYEKEREPSRFLEETGL
;
A
#
# COMPACT_ATOMS: atom_id res chain seq x y z
N LYS A 1 -3.79 -0.29 32.26
CA LYS A 1 -2.68 0.60 32.51
C LYS A 1 -1.61 0.56 31.47
N THR A 2 -0.89 -0.56 31.42
CA THR A 2 0.17 -0.77 30.45
C THR A 2 -0.36 -0.79 29.03
N LEU A 3 -1.51 -1.39 28.78
CA LEU A 3 -2.11 -1.45 27.47
C LEU A 3 -2.48 -0.05 26.96
N ALA A 4 -3.09 0.77 27.83
CA ALA A 4 -3.44 2.14 27.46
C ALA A 4 -2.20 2.99 27.14
N LYS A 5 -1.11 2.81 27.88
CA LYS A 5 0.16 3.49 27.62
C LYS A 5 0.77 3.05 26.29
N TRP A 6 0.68 1.76 25.97
CA TRP A 6 1.16 1.22 24.69
C TRP A 6 0.38 1.80 23.50
N GLN A 7 -0.95 1.84 23.62
CA GLN A 7 -1.80 2.41 22.58
C GLN A 7 -1.47 3.88 22.34
N ALA A 8 -1.35 4.65 23.40
CA ALA A 8 -0.99 6.07 23.30
C ALA A 8 0.38 6.27 22.65
N TYR A 9 1.35 5.43 23.00
CA TYR A 9 2.68 5.46 22.40
C TYR A 9 2.65 5.18 20.91
N ILE A 10 1.93 4.13 20.51
CA ILE A 10 1.82 3.72 19.11
C ILE A 10 1.12 4.80 18.29
N GLU A 11 0.05 5.38 18.80
CA GLU A 11 -0.68 6.45 18.13
C GLU A 11 0.21 7.68 17.92
N GLU A 12 0.94 8.08 18.94
CA GLU A 12 1.84 9.22 18.85
C GLU A 12 3.00 8.96 17.89
N TYR A 13 3.55 7.75 17.91
CA TYR A 13 4.63 7.36 17.02
C TYR A 13 4.16 7.39 15.56
N THR A 14 3.00 6.83 15.30
CA THR A 14 2.40 6.82 13.95
C THR A 14 2.13 8.23 13.46
N LYS A 15 1.62 9.09 14.34
CA LYS A 15 1.36 10.49 14.01
C LYS A 15 2.65 11.22 13.64
N ARG A 16 3.72 11.00 14.38
CA ARG A 16 5.02 11.61 14.08
C ARG A 16 5.59 11.15 12.75
N LEU A 17 5.47 9.86 12.45
CA LEU A 17 5.90 9.33 11.16
C LEU A 17 5.12 9.95 10.01
N ASN A 18 3.83 10.09 10.15
CA ASN A 18 2.99 10.71 9.14
C ASN A 18 3.34 12.18 8.93
N GLU A 19 3.58 12.92 9.99
CA GLU A 19 3.99 14.31 9.92
C GLU A 19 5.34 14.48 9.22
N GLN A 20 6.31 13.61 9.54
CA GLN A 20 7.62 13.62 8.88
C GLN A 20 7.49 13.30 7.39
N ALA A 21 6.67 12.32 7.03
CA ALA A 21 6.43 11.97 5.65
C ALA A 21 5.80 13.13 4.88
N ARG A 22 4.82 13.83 5.46
CA ARG A 22 4.21 15.01 4.86
C ARG A 22 5.21 16.14 4.65
N LYS A 23 6.05 16.40 5.64
CA LYS A 23 7.09 17.44 5.53
C LYS A 23 8.07 17.13 4.42
N GLN A 24 8.45 15.86 4.29
CA GLN A 24 9.33 15.44 3.20
C GLN A 24 8.66 15.58 1.85
N GLN A 25 7.39 15.21 1.77
CA GLN A 25 6.61 15.33 0.54
C GLN A 25 6.49 16.79 0.11
N ASP A 26 6.23 17.70 1.03
CA ASP A 26 6.10 19.13 0.75
C ASP A 26 7.41 19.76 0.30
N LYS A 27 8.53 19.23 0.75
CA LYS A 27 9.86 19.81 0.47
C LYS A 27 10.56 19.24 -0.75
N LYS A 28 10.14 18.07 -1.24
CA LYS A 28 10.84 17.36 -2.29
C LYS A 28 10.01 17.26 -3.55
N GLU A 29 10.60 17.73 -4.65
CA GLU A 29 10.16 17.36 -5.97
C GLU A 29 10.81 16.01 -6.31
N GLY A 30 10.12 15.19 -7.10
CA GLY A 30 10.64 13.92 -7.58
C GLY A 30 9.74 12.75 -7.26
N VAL A 31 10.30 11.56 -7.32
CA VAL A 31 9.57 10.30 -7.14
C VAL A 31 9.77 9.78 -5.73
N THR A 32 8.66 9.47 -5.07
CA THR A 32 8.69 8.82 -3.75
C THR A 32 8.47 7.32 -3.94
N ILE A 33 9.34 6.51 -3.37
CA ILE A 33 9.20 5.05 -3.33
C ILE A 33 8.83 4.67 -1.91
N SER A 34 7.75 3.90 -1.77
CA SER A 34 7.21 3.57 -0.45
C SER A 34 6.46 2.24 -0.48
N THR A 35 6.14 1.73 0.69
CA THR A 35 5.24 0.58 0.83
C THR A 35 3.80 1.06 0.92
N LEU A 36 2.85 0.16 0.68
CA LEU A 36 1.42 0.47 0.83
C LEU A 36 1.08 0.87 2.26
N HIS A 37 1.73 0.27 3.25
CA HIS A 37 1.51 0.61 4.66
C HIS A 37 1.92 2.04 4.99
N ALA A 38 2.98 2.51 4.36
CA ALA A 38 3.58 3.80 4.69
C ALA A 38 2.86 4.98 4.05
N VAL A 39 2.00 4.76 3.06
CA VAL A 39 1.32 5.85 2.33
C VAL A 39 -0.03 6.23 2.93
N LYS A 40 -0.43 5.62 4.02
CA LYS A 40 -1.68 5.95 4.71
C LYS A 40 -1.69 7.42 5.11
N GLY A 41 -2.73 8.14 4.70
CA GLY A 41 -2.84 9.56 5.00
C GLY A 41 -2.10 10.50 4.07
N LEU A 42 -1.36 9.97 3.09
CA LEU A 42 -0.65 10.75 2.10
C LEU A 42 -1.41 10.77 0.78
N GLU A 43 -1.14 11.78 -0.04
CA GLU A 43 -1.74 11.88 -1.37
C GLU A 43 -0.67 12.29 -2.38
N TYR A 44 -0.83 11.79 -3.61
CA TYR A 44 0.09 12.05 -4.71
C TYR A 44 -0.71 12.29 -5.98
N ASP A 45 -0.19 13.11 -6.88
CA ASP A 45 -0.85 13.34 -8.16
C ASP A 45 -0.91 12.06 -8.99
N ILE A 46 0.19 11.34 -9.05
CA ILE A 46 0.31 10.12 -9.83
C ILE A 46 0.83 9.01 -8.91
N VAL A 47 0.16 7.87 -8.92
CA VAL A 47 0.56 6.70 -8.13
C VAL A 47 0.72 5.50 -9.06
N TYR A 48 1.86 4.82 -8.93
CA TYR A 48 2.13 3.54 -9.58
C TYR A 48 2.18 2.48 -8.49
N ILE A 49 1.33 1.47 -8.57
CA ILE A 49 1.41 0.30 -7.70
C ILE A 49 1.95 -0.86 -8.54
N LEU A 50 3.13 -1.34 -8.16
CA LEU A 50 3.84 -2.39 -8.89
C LEU A 50 3.58 -3.75 -8.27
N ASN A 51 3.85 -4.81 -9.04
CA ASN A 51 3.72 -6.19 -8.59
C ASN A 51 2.31 -6.52 -8.09
N VAL A 52 1.29 -6.07 -8.82
CA VAL A 52 -0.10 -6.41 -8.53
C VAL A 52 -0.35 -7.83 -9.01
N ASN A 53 0.29 -8.76 -8.34
CA ASN A 53 0.31 -10.19 -8.66
C ASN A 53 -0.11 -11.01 -7.45
N GLU A 54 -0.69 -12.18 -7.72
CA GLU A 54 -0.90 -13.18 -6.67
C GLU A 54 0.44 -13.53 -6.02
N GLY A 55 0.45 -13.61 -4.69
CA GLY A 55 1.65 -13.85 -3.92
C GLY A 55 2.32 -12.59 -3.41
N SER A 56 2.09 -11.45 -4.07
CA SER A 56 2.61 -10.14 -3.65
C SER A 56 1.50 -9.24 -3.14
N ILE A 57 0.42 -9.11 -3.88
CA ILE A 57 -0.79 -8.39 -3.50
C ILE A 57 -1.99 -9.26 -3.92
N PRO A 58 -2.63 -10.01 -3.04
CA PRO A 58 -2.29 -10.20 -1.61
C PRO A 58 -1.02 -11.00 -1.41
N TYR A 59 -0.38 -10.79 -0.25
CA TYR A 59 0.82 -11.52 0.10
C TYR A 59 0.53 -13.02 0.21
N ARG A 60 1.47 -13.86 -0.24
CA ARG A 60 1.29 -15.32 -0.31
C ARG A 60 0.93 -15.98 1.02
N LYS A 61 1.33 -15.39 2.15
CA LYS A 61 1.01 -15.91 3.49
C LYS A 61 -0.36 -15.48 3.98
N ALA A 62 -1.05 -14.61 3.28
CA ALA A 62 -2.40 -14.16 3.63
C ALA A 62 -3.41 -15.18 3.07
N VAL A 63 -3.57 -16.31 3.73
CA VAL A 63 -4.44 -17.41 3.25
C VAL A 63 -5.81 -17.42 3.90
N LEU A 64 -5.93 -16.91 5.12
CA LEU A 64 -7.22 -16.80 5.79
C LEU A 64 -8.01 -15.64 5.21
N ALA A 65 -9.34 -15.80 5.17
CA ALA A 65 -10.23 -14.78 4.62
C ALA A 65 -10.03 -13.42 5.26
N GLU A 66 -9.82 -13.36 6.55
CA GLU A 66 -9.58 -12.13 7.29
C GLU A 66 -8.27 -11.45 6.86
N ALA A 67 -7.22 -12.23 6.65
CA ALA A 67 -5.94 -11.72 6.20
C ALA A 67 -6.03 -11.18 4.77
N VAL A 68 -6.77 -11.86 3.90
CA VAL A 68 -7.01 -11.40 2.53
C VAL A 68 -7.80 -10.08 2.53
N GLU A 69 -8.78 -9.96 3.42
CA GLU A 69 -9.57 -8.72 3.55
C GLU A 69 -8.69 -7.53 3.99
N GLU A 70 -7.76 -7.76 4.91
CA GLU A 70 -6.83 -6.71 5.33
C GLU A 70 -5.93 -6.28 4.18
N GLU A 71 -5.44 -7.24 3.39
CA GLU A 71 -4.63 -6.94 2.21
C GLU A 71 -5.45 -6.19 1.15
N ARG A 72 -6.70 -6.56 0.96
CA ARG A 72 -7.60 -5.87 0.04
C ARG A 72 -7.83 -4.42 0.46
N ARG A 73 -8.06 -4.21 1.74
CA ARG A 73 -8.27 -2.87 2.31
C ARG A 73 -7.02 -2.02 2.11
N LEU A 74 -5.86 -2.59 2.38
CA LEU A 74 -4.57 -1.91 2.20
C LEU A 74 -4.37 -1.49 0.74
N PHE A 75 -4.66 -2.39 -0.20
CA PHE A 75 -4.54 -2.12 -1.62
C PHE A 75 -5.47 -0.98 -2.05
N TYR A 76 -6.72 -1.01 -1.61
CA TYR A 76 -7.68 0.03 -1.96
C TYR A 76 -7.29 1.39 -1.36
N VAL A 77 -6.77 1.41 -0.14
CA VAL A 77 -6.22 2.63 0.44
C VAL A 77 -5.08 3.18 -0.40
N GLY A 78 -4.18 2.30 -0.86
CA GLY A 78 -3.10 2.70 -1.76
C GLY A 78 -3.61 3.33 -3.05
N MET A 79 -4.65 2.74 -3.65
CA MET A 79 -5.27 3.29 -4.85
C MET A 79 -5.85 4.69 -4.63
N THR A 80 -6.47 4.91 -3.48
CA THR A 80 -7.09 6.21 -3.17
C THR A 80 -6.08 7.32 -2.89
N ARG A 81 -4.79 7.01 -2.83
CA ARG A 81 -3.74 8.03 -2.68
C ARG A 81 -3.47 8.79 -3.96
N ALA A 82 -3.99 8.33 -5.10
CA ALA A 82 -3.82 9.01 -6.37
C ALA A 82 -4.89 10.09 -6.55
N LYS A 83 -4.43 11.32 -6.80
CA LYS A 83 -5.35 12.45 -7.07
C LYS A 83 -5.74 12.53 -8.54
N LYS A 84 -4.82 12.28 -9.45
CA LYS A 84 -5.01 12.50 -10.88
C LYS A 84 -4.87 11.24 -11.71
N LYS A 85 -3.90 10.38 -11.40
CA LYS A 85 -3.62 9.21 -12.22
C LYS A 85 -3.16 8.05 -11.35
N LEU A 86 -3.75 6.90 -11.59
CA LEU A 86 -3.39 5.64 -10.93
C LEU A 86 -2.99 4.64 -12.00
N VAL A 87 -1.83 4.02 -11.83
CA VAL A 87 -1.34 2.96 -12.70
C VAL A 87 -1.11 1.71 -11.85
N LEU A 88 -1.76 0.62 -12.24
CA LEU A 88 -1.57 -0.68 -11.62
C LEU A 88 -0.77 -1.54 -12.58
N ALA A 89 0.35 -2.05 -12.13
CA ALA A 89 1.24 -2.85 -12.96
C ALA A 89 1.43 -4.24 -12.38
N TYR A 90 1.41 -5.23 -13.23
CA TYR A 90 1.70 -6.60 -12.82
C TYR A 90 2.72 -7.22 -13.76
N VAL A 91 3.41 -8.25 -13.28
CA VAL A 91 4.44 -8.96 -14.01
C VAL A 91 3.85 -10.26 -14.54
N LYS A 92 4.02 -10.54 -15.82
CA LYS A 92 3.56 -11.81 -16.42
C LYS A 92 4.54 -12.94 -16.15
N ARG A 93 5.80 -12.63 -15.97
CA ARG A 93 6.87 -13.61 -15.80
C ARG A 93 7.98 -13.04 -14.93
N GLN A 94 8.48 -13.84 -14.00
CA GLN A 94 9.56 -13.44 -13.11
C GLN A 94 10.42 -14.68 -12.79
N TYR A 95 11.73 -14.56 -12.93
CA TYR A 95 12.67 -15.67 -12.67
C TYR A 95 12.28 -16.94 -13.45
N GLU A 96 11.94 -16.77 -14.74
CA GLU A 96 11.52 -17.87 -15.65
C GLU A 96 10.23 -18.58 -15.21
N LYS A 97 9.52 -18.04 -14.22
CA LYS A 97 8.23 -18.57 -13.77
C LYS A 97 7.10 -17.63 -14.18
N GLU A 98 6.01 -18.20 -14.60
CA GLU A 98 4.80 -17.43 -14.87
C GLU A 98 4.24 -16.87 -13.57
N ARG A 99 3.73 -15.65 -13.64
CA ARG A 99 3.10 -14.97 -12.52
C ARG A 99 1.68 -14.61 -12.88
N GLU A 100 0.76 -14.84 -11.96
CA GLU A 100 -0.63 -14.50 -12.16
C GLU A 100 -0.90 -13.06 -11.69
N PRO A 101 -1.79 -12.31 -12.39
CA PRO A 101 -2.23 -11.02 -11.89
C PRO A 101 -3.02 -11.18 -10.60
N SER A 102 -3.00 -10.15 -9.78
CA SER A 102 -3.73 -10.14 -8.51
C SER A 102 -5.24 -10.27 -8.74
N ARG A 103 -5.90 -11.04 -7.87
CA ARG A 103 -7.35 -11.11 -7.82
C ARG A 103 -7.98 -9.73 -7.59
N PHE A 104 -7.27 -8.86 -6.89
CA PHE A 104 -7.75 -7.50 -6.62
C PHE A 104 -7.81 -6.65 -7.89
N LEU A 105 -6.94 -6.94 -8.84
CA LEU A 105 -6.94 -6.24 -10.12
C LEU A 105 -8.25 -6.49 -10.87
N GLU A 106 -8.73 -7.73 -10.88
CA GLU A 106 -10.00 -8.07 -11.49
C GLU A 106 -11.17 -7.36 -10.79
N GLU A 107 -11.10 -7.27 -9.46
CA GLU A 107 -12.15 -6.63 -8.67
C GLU A 107 -12.28 -5.13 -8.97
N THR A 108 -11.21 -4.48 -9.44
CA THR A 108 -11.26 -3.05 -9.77
C THR A 108 -12.03 -2.76 -11.06
N GLY A 109 -12.18 -3.74 -11.92
CA GLY A 109 -12.82 -3.55 -13.23
C GLY A 109 -11.94 -2.83 -14.25
N LEU A 110 -10.68 -2.66 -13.94
CA LEU A 110 -9.72 -2.00 -14.83
C LEU A 110 -9.09 -2.95 -15.82
#